data_2ea9d604daa0c19db8d7116984324382
#
_entry.id   2ea9d604daa0c19db8d7116984324382
#
_cell.length_a   1.000
_cell.length_b   1.000
_cell.length_c   1.000
_cell.angle_alpha   90.00
_cell.angle_beta   90.00
_cell.angle_gamma   90.00
#
_symmetry.space_group_name_H-M   'P 1'
#
loop_
_entity.id
_entity.type
_entity.pdbx_description
1 polymer ?
#
loop_
_entity_poly.entity_id
_entity_poly.type
_entity_poly.pdbx_seq_one_letter_code
_entity_poly.pdbx_strand_id
1 'polypeptide(L)' 'MTDEPLRTLQFLLSRLERISADSAVAYRASGVRGSMLRMVEKLEEGKPVSGQDVKRLTDSAYLLLKKAAREKIR' A
#
# COMPACT_ATOMS: atom_id res chain seq x y z
N MET A 1 13.54 4.07 -14.41
CA MET A 1 13.86 4.48 -13.06
C MET A 1 12.70 5.11 -12.37
N THR A 2 12.05 6.06 -13.03
CA THR A 2 10.92 6.75 -12.44
C THR A 2 9.71 5.85 -12.26
N ASP A 3 9.68 4.70 -12.94
CA ASP A 3 8.54 3.79 -12.86
C ASP A 3 8.59 2.87 -11.67
N GLU A 4 9.75 2.76 -11.05
CA GLU A 4 9.92 1.79 -9.97
C GLU A 4 9.02 2.06 -8.77
N PRO A 5 8.95 3.29 -8.24
CA PRO A 5 8.05 3.53 -7.12
C PRO A 5 6.59 3.33 -7.50
N LEU A 6 6.23 3.68 -8.73
CA LEU A 6 4.85 3.47 -9.19
C LEU A 6 4.51 1.99 -9.22
N ARG A 7 5.41 1.17 -9.76
CA ARG A 7 5.17 -0.28 -9.82
C ARG A 7 5.07 -0.89 -8.43
N THR A 8 5.95 -0.47 -7.53
CA THR A 8 5.93 -0.97 -6.17
C THR A 8 4.61 -0.64 -5.49
N LEU A 9 4.17 0.60 -5.63
CA LEU A 9 2.92 1.04 -5.03
C LEU A 9 1.72 0.30 -5.62
N GLN A 10 1.72 0.09 -6.93
CA GLN A 10 0.64 -0.64 -7.58
C GLN A 10 0.59 -2.09 -7.12
N PHE A 11 1.74 -2.71 -6.97
CA PHE A 11 1.82 -4.08 -6.46
C PHE A 11 1.27 -4.17 -5.05
N LEU A 12 1.72 -3.25 -4.18
CA LEU A 12 1.28 -3.25 -2.79
C LEU A 12 -0.21 -2.95 -2.67
N LEU A 13 -0.70 -2.04 -3.49
CA LEU A 13 -2.13 -1.70 -3.52
C LEU A 13 -2.95 -2.94 -3.84
N SER A 14 -2.54 -3.68 -4.84
CA SER A 14 -3.22 -4.90 -5.23
C SER A 14 -3.24 -5.93 -4.10
N ARG A 15 -2.13 -6.04 -3.35
CA ARG A 15 -2.06 -6.97 -2.23
C ARG A 15 -2.94 -6.52 -1.06
N LEU A 16 -2.97 -5.21 -0.80
CA LEU A 16 -3.83 -4.69 0.26
C LEU A 16 -5.30 -4.93 -0.03
N GLU A 17 -5.67 -4.88 -1.30
CA GLU A 17 -7.06 -5.12 -1.70
C GLU A 17 -7.50 -6.55 -1.45
N ARG A 18 -6.55 -7.46 -1.29
CA ARG A 18 -6.86 -8.87 -1.03
C ARG A 18 -7.02 -9.19 0.44
N ILE A 19 -6.74 -8.22 1.31
CA ILE A 19 -6.90 -8.47 2.74
C ILE A 19 -8.39 -8.63 3.03
N SER A 20 -8.72 -9.73 3.72
CA SER A 20 -10.10 -10.05 4.04
C SER A 20 -10.71 -8.96 4.93
N ALA A 21 -11.99 -8.67 4.72
CA ALA A 21 -12.71 -7.72 5.56
C ALA A 21 -12.75 -8.18 7.02
N ASP A 22 -12.56 -9.47 7.26
CA ASP A 22 -12.56 -10.03 8.62
C ASP A 22 -11.20 -9.92 9.31
N SER A 23 -10.18 -9.49 8.57
CA SER A 23 -8.85 -9.36 9.15
C SER A 23 -8.82 -8.27 10.22
N ALA A 24 -8.04 -8.51 11.27
CA ALA A 24 -7.84 -7.52 12.32
C ALA A 24 -7.22 -6.23 11.79
N VAL A 25 -6.53 -6.28 10.63
CA VAL A 25 -5.90 -5.10 10.06
C VAL A 25 -6.71 -4.48 8.91
N ALA A 26 -7.93 -4.99 8.67
CA ALA A 26 -8.71 -4.55 7.51
C ALA A 26 -8.99 -3.04 7.54
N TYR A 27 -9.32 -2.50 8.69
CA TYR A 27 -9.62 -1.07 8.81
C TYR A 27 -8.40 -0.22 8.45
N ARG A 28 -7.24 -0.59 9.00
CA ARG A 28 -6.02 0.14 8.72
C ARG A 28 -5.60 -0.03 7.25
N ALA A 29 -5.77 -1.23 6.72
CA ALA A 29 -5.45 -1.50 5.33
C ALA A 29 -6.29 -0.63 4.41
N SER A 30 -7.55 -0.41 4.75
CA SER A 30 -8.42 0.44 3.96
C SER A 30 -7.89 1.88 3.91
N GLY A 31 -7.43 2.41 5.05
CA GLY A 31 -6.87 3.75 5.10
C GLY A 31 -5.59 3.87 4.30
N VAL A 32 -4.69 2.90 4.45
CA VAL A 32 -3.43 2.91 3.71
C VAL A 32 -3.70 2.77 2.22
N ARG A 33 -4.65 1.91 1.85
CA ARG A 33 -5.02 1.72 0.45
C ARG A 33 -5.49 3.02 -0.18
N GLY A 34 -6.33 3.78 0.53
CA GLY A 34 -6.83 5.05 0.03
C GLY A 34 -5.71 6.06 -0.21
N SER A 35 -4.79 6.15 0.75
CA SER A 35 -3.64 7.05 0.60
C SER A 35 -2.75 6.62 -0.55
N MET A 36 -2.55 5.32 -0.68
CA MET A 36 -1.70 4.78 -1.73
C MET A 36 -2.31 5.01 -3.11
N LEU A 37 -3.62 4.87 -3.23
CA LEU A 37 -4.29 5.11 -4.49
C LEU A 37 -4.12 6.56 -4.93
N ARG A 38 -4.24 7.51 -4.01
CA ARG A 38 -4.03 8.91 -4.33
C ARG A 38 -2.61 9.17 -4.80
N MET A 39 -1.64 8.50 -4.18
CA MET A 39 -0.24 8.67 -4.57
C MET A 39 0.01 8.08 -5.95
N VAL A 40 -0.56 6.92 -6.24
CA VAL A 40 -0.45 6.29 -7.54
C VAL A 40 -1.01 7.24 -8.62
N GLU A 41 -2.17 7.84 -8.34
CA GLU A 41 -2.77 8.77 -9.28
C GLU A 41 -1.87 9.96 -9.55
N LYS A 42 -1.23 10.50 -8.50
CA LYS A 42 -0.30 11.62 -8.69
C LYS A 42 0.87 11.23 -9.56
N LEU A 43 1.43 10.06 -9.31
CA LEU A 43 2.56 9.58 -10.10
C LEU A 43 2.19 9.36 -11.55
N GLU A 44 0.99 8.82 -11.79
CA GLU A 44 0.53 8.60 -13.15
C GLU A 44 0.29 9.90 -13.88
N GLU A 45 -0.04 10.96 -13.16
CA GLU A 45 -0.26 12.28 -13.75
C GLU A 45 1.04 13.07 -13.88
N GLY A 46 2.15 12.48 -13.47
CA GLY A 46 3.42 13.18 -13.55
C GLY A 46 3.62 14.23 -12.48
N LYS A 47 2.81 14.21 -11.43
CA LYS A 47 2.93 15.18 -10.35
C LYS A 47 4.01 14.74 -9.37
N PRO A 48 4.71 15.71 -8.76
CA PRO A 48 5.75 15.36 -7.80
C PRO A 48 5.16 14.77 -6.52
N VAL A 49 5.84 13.77 -5.97
CA VAL A 49 5.51 13.21 -4.67
C VAL A 49 6.77 13.14 -3.84
N SER A 50 6.61 13.25 -2.53
CA SER A 50 7.73 13.15 -1.61
C SER A 50 8.23 11.72 -1.54
N GLY A 51 9.56 11.53 -1.67
CA GLY A 51 10.16 10.23 -1.49
C GLY A 51 9.92 9.68 -0.10
N GLN A 52 9.87 10.56 0.88
CA GLN A 52 9.60 10.17 2.26
C GLN A 52 8.18 9.64 2.42
N ASP A 53 7.22 10.26 1.75
CA ASP A 53 5.84 9.80 1.80
C ASP A 53 5.69 8.43 1.12
N VAL A 54 6.38 8.25 -0.01
CA VAL A 54 6.39 6.94 -0.68
C VAL A 54 6.93 5.87 0.25
N LYS A 55 8.03 6.17 0.94
CA LYS A 55 8.63 5.22 1.85
C LYS A 55 7.71 4.89 3.00
N ARG A 56 7.05 5.89 3.58
CA ARG A 56 6.14 5.66 4.68
C ARG A 56 4.98 4.76 4.29
N LEU A 57 4.40 5.02 3.13
CA LEU A 57 3.29 4.20 2.67
C LEU A 57 3.75 2.77 2.36
N THR A 58 4.92 2.66 1.75
CA THR A 58 5.49 1.35 1.45
C THR A 58 5.72 0.55 2.72
N ASP A 59 6.34 1.18 3.73
CA ASP A 59 6.61 0.51 5.00
C ASP A 59 5.31 0.11 5.70
N SER A 60 4.32 0.99 5.69
CA SER A 60 3.03 0.70 6.31
C SER A 60 2.35 -0.47 5.62
N ALA A 61 2.40 -0.51 4.30
CA ALA A 61 1.77 -1.58 3.55
C ALA A 61 2.43 -2.93 3.86
N TYR A 62 3.76 -2.97 3.87
CA TYR A 62 4.46 -4.20 4.19
C TYR A 62 4.13 -4.69 5.59
N LEU A 63 4.07 -3.77 6.54
CA LEU A 63 3.73 -4.14 7.91
C LEU A 63 2.34 -4.75 7.99
N LEU A 64 1.37 -4.15 7.32
CA LEU A 64 0.00 -4.66 7.33
C LEU A 64 -0.10 -6.01 6.64
N LEU A 65 0.60 -6.18 5.51
CA LEU A 65 0.60 -7.45 4.81
C LEU A 65 1.22 -8.54 5.65
N LYS A 66 2.28 -8.22 6.38
CA LYS A 66 2.92 -9.16 7.28
C LYS A 66 1.97 -9.59 8.39
N LYS A 67 1.25 -8.63 8.97
CA LYS A 67 0.30 -8.95 10.03
C LYS A 67 -0.86 -9.78 9.51
N ALA A 68 -1.36 -9.46 8.33
CA ALA A 68 -2.45 -10.22 7.74
C ALA A 68 -2.01 -11.66 7.44
N ALA A 69 -0.77 -11.81 6.96
CA ALA A 69 -0.23 -13.15 6.66
C ALA A 69 -0.14 -14.00 7.92
N ARG A 70 0.22 -13.39 9.04
CA ARG A 70 0.31 -14.12 10.31
C ARG A 70 -1.03 -14.66 10.76
N GLU A 71 -2.10 -13.95 10.46
CA GLU A 71 -3.43 -14.40 10.83
C GLU A 71 -3.79 -15.71 10.12
N LYS A 72 -3.26 -15.89 8.92
CA LYS A 72 -3.59 -17.08 8.12
C LYS A 72 -2.80 -18.30 8.52
N ILE A 73 -1.73 -18.12 9.25
CA ILE A 73 -0.85 -19.24 9.62
C ILE A 73 -1.44 -20.06 10.76
N ARG A 74 -2.39 -19.53 11.49
CA ARG A 74 -2.97 -20.23 12.64
C ARG A 74 -3.92 -21.37 12.30
#